data_d63499ea0e45b3cd3fa0889c3b8cd2ef
#
_entry.id   d63499ea0e45b3cd3fa0889c3b8cd2ef
#
_cell.length_a   1.000
_cell.length_b   1.000
_cell.length_c   1.000
_cell.angle_alpha   90.00
_cell.angle_beta   90.00
_cell.angle_gamma   90.00
#
_symmetry.space_group_name_H-M   'P 1'
#
loop_
_entity.id
_entity.type
_entity.pdbx_description
1 polymer ?
#
loop_
_entity_poly.entity_id
_entity_poly.type
_entity_poly.pdbx_seq_one_letter_code
_entity_poly.pdbx_strand_id
1 'polypeptide(L)'
;MKIREIEYADKWPLNLPWQEDPVRPNLNREFRHTAGREVYTNGGAIICVAYCTDVPKTVQDLDHMIGLDHAVFYTVWSRQAGAGRLLVTDLWKHMLMTRPHIKRYVTLSPKTKMAWNFHIQNGAKLLRHNEESDNYEYSETELIRDEPLYKSGRRESE
;
A
#
# COMPACT_ATOMS: atom_id res chain seq x y z
N MET A 1 15.91 5.26 0.98
CA MET A 1 15.84 3.84 1.35
C MET A 1 15.45 3.01 0.16
N LYS A 2 16.07 1.85 0.07
CA LYS A 2 15.82 0.97 -1.07
C LYS A 2 14.70 -0.01 -0.76
N ILE A 3 13.76 -0.16 -1.70
CA ILE A 3 12.68 -1.14 -1.54
C ILE A 3 13.17 -2.52 -1.98
N ARG A 4 12.62 -3.55 -1.35
CA ARG A 4 12.83 -4.93 -1.77
C ARG A 4 11.58 -5.74 -1.50
N GLU A 5 11.37 -6.76 -2.31
CA GLU A 5 10.26 -7.68 -2.09
C GLU A 5 10.65 -8.71 -1.02
N ILE A 6 9.70 -9.02 -0.15
CA ILE A 6 9.82 -10.14 0.78
C ILE A 6 9.07 -11.30 0.15
N GLU A 7 9.81 -12.28 -0.38
CA GLU A 7 9.18 -13.45 -1.01
C GLU A 7 8.80 -14.46 0.06
N TYR A 8 8.04 -15.47 -0.33
CA TYR A 8 7.50 -16.44 0.62
C TYR A 8 8.60 -17.11 1.46
N ALA A 9 9.74 -17.41 0.84
CA ALA A 9 10.84 -18.08 1.54
C ALA A 9 11.68 -17.13 2.40
N ASP A 10 11.48 -15.82 2.26
CA ASP A 10 12.30 -14.83 2.97
C ASP A 10 11.79 -14.62 4.38
N LYS A 11 12.71 -14.24 5.26
CA LYS A 11 12.34 -13.81 6.60
C LYS A 11 11.90 -12.35 6.55
N TRP A 12 10.86 -12.03 7.30
CA TRP A 12 10.45 -10.64 7.50
C TRP A 12 11.46 -9.96 8.44
N PRO A 13 11.62 -8.63 8.34
CA PRO A 13 12.48 -7.91 9.27
C PRO A 13 12.07 -8.19 10.70
N LEU A 14 13.06 -8.33 11.60
CA LEU A 14 12.78 -8.69 12.99
C LEU A 14 11.89 -7.67 13.70
N ASN A 15 12.04 -6.40 13.37
CA ASN A 15 11.25 -5.34 13.99
C ASN A 15 9.93 -5.06 13.25
N LEU A 16 9.65 -5.79 12.17
CA LEU A 16 8.44 -5.60 11.36
C LEU A 16 7.80 -6.96 11.04
N PRO A 17 7.53 -7.81 12.04
CA PRO A 17 6.96 -9.12 11.76
C PRO A 17 5.47 -8.97 11.40
N TRP A 18 4.98 -9.85 10.51
CA TRP A 18 3.59 -9.77 10.07
C TRP A 18 2.60 -9.89 11.24
N GLN A 19 2.98 -10.58 12.32
CA GLN A 19 2.13 -10.76 13.48
C GLN A 19 1.79 -9.44 14.18
N GLU A 20 2.62 -8.40 13.96
CA GLU A 20 2.44 -7.12 14.61
C GLU A 20 1.87 -6.05 13.69
N ASP A 21 1.37 -6.45 12.53
CA ASP A 21 0.69 -5.53 11.62
C ASP A 21 -0.55 -4.94 12.30
N PRO A 22 -0.56 -3.63 12.58
CA PRO A 22 -1.67 -3.01 13.29
C PRO A 22 -2.89 -2.76 12.41
N VAL A 23 -2.72 -2.82 11.09
CA VAL A 23 -3.81 -2.54 10.14
C VAL A 23 -4.59 -3.81 9.85
N ARG A 24 -3.91 -4.94 9.67
CA ARG A 24 -4.53 -6.20 9.33
C ARG A 24 -3.99 -7.32 10.23
N PRO A 25 -4.23 -7.25 11.54
CA PRO A 25 -3.62 -8.21 12.47
C PRO A 25 -4.12 -9.65 12.28
N ASN A 26 -5.26 -9.82 11.62
CA ASN A 26 -5.86 -11.16 11.44
C ASN A 26 -5.39 -11.87 10.18
N LEU A 27 -4.59 -11.21 9.33
CA LEU A 27 -4.10 -11.85 8.11
C LEU A 27 -2.77 -12.54 8.40
N ASN A 28 -2.71 -13.84 8.07
CA ASN A 28 -1.50 -14.62 8.33
C ASN A 28 -0.47 -14.44 7.20
N ARG A 29 0.66 -15.10 7.37
CA ARG A 29 1.76 -15.00 6.41
C ARG A 29 1.36 -15.59 5.05
N GLU A 30 0.67 -16.71 5.07
CA GLU A 30 0.25 -17.38 3.84
C GLU A 30 -0.65 -16.50 3.00
N PHE A 31 -1.59 -15.80 3.62
CA PHE A 31 -2.46 -14.88 2.90
C PHE A 31 -1.65 -13.83 2.16
N ARG A 32 -0.62 -13.28 2.81
CA ARG A 32 0.16 -12.17 2.28
C ARG A 32 1.04 -12.58 1.10
N HIS A 33 1.38 -13.85 1.00
CA HIS A 33 2.27 -14.39 -0.03
C HIS A 33 1.56 -15.30 -1.02
N THR A 34 0.24 -15.40 -0.97
CA THR A 34 -0.54 -16.19 -1.94
C THR A 34 -0.36 -15.61 -3.34
N ALA A 35 -0.50 -16.45 -4.36
CA ALA A 35 -0.39 -16.01 -5.75
C ALA A 35 -1.26 -14.79 -6.02
N GLY A 36 -0.70 -13.79 -6.68
CA GLY A 36 -1.39 -12.52 -6.90
C GLY A 36 -1.20 -11.51 -5.77
N ARG A 37 -0.31 -11.81 -4.82
CA ARG A 37 -0.02 -10.89 -3.71
C ARG A 37 1.49 -10.79 -3.51
N GLU A 38 1.92 -9.62 -3.09
CA GLU A 38 3.34 -9.34 -2.86
C GLU A 38 3.50 -8.48 -1.61
N VAL A 39 4.66 -8.61 -0.97
CA VAL A 39 5.02 -7.84 0.21
C VAL A 39 6.33 -7.13 -0.09
N TYR A 40 6.40 -5.85 0.25
CA TYR A 40 7.61 -5.05 0.07
C TYR A 40 7.99 -4.36 1.37
N THR A 41 9.28 -4.08 1.51
CA THR A 41 9.80 -3.33 2.64
C THR A 41 10.92 -2.41 2.18
N ASN A 42 11.14 -1.36 2.96
CA ASN A 42 12.33 -0.50 2.84
C ASN A 42 13.15 -0.54 4.13
N GLY A 43 12.87 -1.51 5.01
CA GLY A 43 13.57 -1.63 6.29
C GLY A 43 12.89 -0.90 7.43
N GLY A 44 12.08 0.11 7.15
CA GLY A 44 11.37 0.87 8.18
C GLY A 44 9.85 0.71 8.12
N ALA A 45 9.35 0.11 7.05
CA ALA A 45 7.92 -0.07 6.82
C ALA A 45 7.64 -1.32 6.02
N ILE A 46 6.38 -1.75 6.04
CA ILE A 46 5.87 -2.89 5.26
C ILE A 46 4.68 -2.39 4.44
N ILE A 47 4.59 -2.86 3.20
CA ILE A 47 3.39 -2.69 2.38
C ILE A 47 3.02 -4.03 1.77
N CYS A 48 1.74 -4.38 1.84
CA CYS A 48 1.20 -5.59 1.21
C CYS A 48 0.30 -5.19 0.07
N VAL A 49 0.48 -5.86 -1.07
CA VAL A 49 -0.20 -5.55 -2.32
C VAL A 49 -0.92 -6.78 -2.83
N ALA A 50 -2.15 -6.60 -3.28
CA ALA A 50 -2.89 -7.62 -4.01
C ALA A 50 -3.19 -7.08 -5.40
N TYR A 51 -3.13 -7.95 -6.42
CA TYR A 51 -3.46 -7.56 -7.78
C TYR A 51 -4.86 -8.05 -8.10
N CYS A 52 -5.71 -7.14 -8.53
CA CYS A 52 -7.13 -7.40 -8.68
C CYS A 52 -7.65 -6.96 -10.05
N THR A 53 -8.86 -7.44 -10.40
CA THR A 53 -9.57 -7.04 -11.61
C THR A 53 -10.41 -5.79 -11.41
N ASP A 54 -10.66 -5.41 -10.15
CA ASP A 54 -11.51 -4.28 -9.82
C ASP A 54 -11.15 -3.76 -8.42
N VAL A 55 -11.80 -2.71 -7.98
CA VAL A 55 -11.60 -2.11 -6.67
C VAL A 55 -12.34 -2.94 -5.61
N PRO A 56 -11.62 -3.54 -4.65
CA PRO A 56 -12.27 -4.37 -3.63
C PRO A 56 -12.95 -3.52 -2.57
N LYS A 57 -14.01 -4.07 -1.97
CA LYS A 57 -14.69 -3.46 -0.83
C LYS A 57 -14.36 -4.16 0.48
N THR A 58 -13.96 -5.43 0.40
CA THR A 58 -13.70 -6.27 1.58
C THR A 58 -12.42 -7.05 1.39
N VAL A 59 -11.91 -7.60 2.49
CA VAL A 59 -10.73 -8.48 2.42
C VAL A 59 -11.06 -9.74 1.61
N GLN A 60 -12.29 -10.25 1.72
CA GLN A 60 -12.71 -11.42 0.95
C GLN A 60 -12.65 -11.16 -0.56
N ASP A 61 -12.91 -9.93 -0.98
CA ASP A 61 -12.82 -9.57 -2.40
C ASP A 61 -11.41 -9.79 -2.95
N LEU A 62 -10.39 -9.70 -2.11
CA LEU A 62 -9.02 -9.95 -2.54
C LEU A 62 -8.82 -11.37 -3.04
N ASP A 63 -9.62 -12.33 -2.53
CA ASP A 63 -9.58 -13.71 -3.00
C ASP A 63 -10.40 -13.91 -4.27
N HIS A 64 -11.43 -13.11 -4.48
CA HIS A 64 -12.39 -13.30 -5.57
C HIS A 64 -12.08 -12.45 -6.80
N MET A 65 -11.28 -11.42 -6.65
CA MET A 65 -10.99 -10.46 -7.72
C MET A 65 -9.56 -10.55 -8.24
N ILE A 66 -8.94 -11.72 -8.16
CA ILE A 66 -7.55 -11.88 -8.59
C ILE A 66 -7.42 -11.52 -10.07
N GLY A 67 -6.48 -10.64 -10.38
CA GLY A 67 -6.27 -10.17 -11.74
C GLY A 67 -4.96 -9.41 -11.90
N LEU A 68 -4.88 -8.54 -12.90
CA LEU A 68 -3.63 -7.85 -13.22
C LEU A 68 -3.78 -6.34 -13.39
N ASP A 69 -5.02 -5.84 -13.42
CA ASP A 69 -5.27 -4.45 -13.80
C ASP A 69 -5.11 -3.45 -12.67
N HIS A 70 -5.31 -3.89 -11.44
CA HIS A 70 -5.33 -3.00 -10.27
C HIS A 70 -4.32 -3.47 -9.25
N ALA A 71 -3.48 -2.55 -8.79
CA ALA A 71 -2.65 -2.80 -7.62
C ALA A 71 -3.41 -2.27 -6.40
N VAL A 72 -3.64 -3.13 -5.43
CA VAL A 72 -4.41 -2.80 -4.23
C VAL A 72 -3.49 -2.86 -3.02
N PHE A 73 -3.23 -1.71 -2.42
CA PHE A 73 -2.45 -1.63 -1.18
C PHE A 73 -3.41 -1.87 -0.03
N TYR A 74 -3.35 -3.07 0.58
CA TYR A 74 -4.34 -3.42 1.60
C TYR A 74 -3.80 -3.29 3.02
N THR A 75 -2.49 -3.11 3.20
CA THR A 75 -1.93 -2.70 4.47
C THR A 75 -0.61 -1.99 4.24
N VAL A 76 -0.38 -0.93 5.00
CA VAL A 76 0.89 -0.20 5.07
C VAL A 76 1.11 0.14 6.53
N TRP A 77 2.27 -0.19 7.08
CA TRP A 77 2.59 0.18 8.45
C TRP A 77 4.09 0.34 8.63
N SER A 78 4.48 1.09 9.63
CA SER A 78 5.89 1.42 9.84
C SER A 78 6.23 1.52 11.32
N ARG A 79 7.52 1.35 11.60
CA ARG A 79 8.10 1.57 12.93
C ARG A 79 9.04 2.76 12.93
N GLN A 80 9.19 3.42 11.77
CA GLN A 80 10.08 4.55 11.60
C GLN A 80 9.30 5.67 10.93
N ALA A 81 9.34 6.86 11.51
CA ALA A 81 8.59 8.01 11.00
C ALA A 81 8.94 8.27 9.53
N GLY A 82 7.93 8.46 8.71
CA GLY A 82 8.10 8.75 7.29
C GLY A 82 8.40 7.55 6.41
N ALA A 83 8.75 6.40 6.98
CA ALA A 83 9.12 5.23 6.18
C ALA A 83 7.93 4.66 5.40
N GLY A 84 6.73 4.71 5.96
CA GLY A 84 5.53 4.24 5.27
C GLY A 84 5.24 5.08 4.04
N ARG A 85 5.33 6.39 4.16
CA ARG A 85 5.12 7.29 3.02
C ARG A 85 6.14 7.07 1.92
N LEU A 86 7.41 6.95 2.30
CA LEU A 86 8.46 6.68 1.32
C LEU A 86 8.23 5.36 0.61
N LEU A 87 7.84 4.33 1.36
CA LEU A 87 7.60 3.02 0.77
C LEU A 87 6.47 3.05 -0.24
N VAL A 88 5.35 3.68 0.08
CA VAL A 88 4.23 3.81 -0.86
C VAL A 88 4.68 4.53 -2.13
N THR A 89 5.35 5.65 -1.97
CA THR A 89 5.79 6.46 -3.10
C THR A 89 6.80 5.71 -3.97
N ASP A 90 7.78 5.10 -3.35
CA ASP A 90 8.83 4.40 -4.09
C ASP A 90 8.29 3.17 -4.81
N LEU A 91 7.40 2.43 -4.16
CA LEU A 91 6.78 1.27 -4.79
C LEU A 91 5.90 1.69 -5.96
N TRP A 92 5.11 2.73 -5.77
CA TRP A 92 4.24 3.23 -6.84
C TRP A 92 5.06 3.65 -8.06
N LYS A 93 6.13 4.43 -7.85
CA LYS A 93 7.04 4.81 -8.94
C LYS A 93 7.66 3.60 -9.62
N HIS A 94 8.08 2.63 -8.83
CA HIS A 94 8.66 1.40 -9.36
C HIS A 94 7.66 0.65 -10.25
N MET A 95 6.42 0.54 -9.79
CA MET A 95 5.38 -0.15 -10.56
C MET A 95 5.00 0.62 -11.83
N LEU A 96 4.95 1.94 -11.77
CA LEU A 96 4.68 2.74 -12.96
C LEU A 96 5.72 2.45 -14.06
N MET A 97 6.96 2.23 -13.67
CA MET A 97 8.04 1.99 -14.63
C MET A 97 8.11 0.54 -15.08
N THR A 98 7.80 -0.41 -14.22
CA THR A 98 8.06 -1.84 -14.49
C THR A 98 6.82 -2.65 -14.82
N ARG A 99 5.61 -2.12 -14.55
CA ARG A 99 4.35 -2.85 -14.73
C ARG A 99 3.33 -1.99 -15.45
N PRO A 100 3.54 -1.71 -16.74
CA PRO A 100 2.65 -0.80 -17.48
C PRO A 100 1.23 -1.33 -17.66
N HIS A 101 0.99 -2.62 -17.41
CA HIS A 101 -0.34 -3.20 -17.49
C HIS A 101 -1.24 -2.80 -16.31
N ILE A 102 -0.67 -2.30 -15.21
CA ILE A 102 -1.48 -1.84 -14.09
C ILE A 102 -2.10 -0.50 -14.43
N LYS A 103 -3.42 -0.45 -14.37
CA LYS A 103 -4.20 0.74 -14.77
C LYS A 103 -4.53 1.64 -13.60
N ARG A 104 -4.69 1.06 -12.40
CA ARG A 104 -5.11 1.82 -11.22
C ARG A 104 -4.35 1.36 -9.99
N TYR A 105 -4.11 2.31 -9.10
CA TYR A 105 -3.45 2.07 -7.82
C TYR A 105 -4.40 2.52 -6.72
N VAL A 106 -4.99 1.57 -6.03
CA VAL A 106 -6.03 1.85 -5.04
C VAL A 106 -5.66 1.19 -3.72
N THR A 107 -6.36 1.56 -2.67
CA THR A 107 -6.18 0.95 -1.35
C THR A 107 -7.43 0.22 -0.92
N LEU A 108 -7.27 -0.67 0.04
CA LEU A 108 -8.36 -1.22 0.83
C LEU A 108 -8.01 -0.91 2.27
N SER A 109 -8.57 0.16 2.80
CA SER A 109 -8.12 0.75 4.06
C SER A 109 -9.18 0.65 5.15
N PRO A 110 -8.76 0.58 6.43
CA PRO A 110 -9.72 0.65 7.52
C PRO A 110 -10.34 2.05 7.58
N LYS A 111 -11.55 2.13 8.13
CA LYS A 111 -12.26 3.40 8.27
C LYS A 111 -11.78 4.13 9.51
N THR A 112 -10.54 4.61 9.48
CA THR A 112 -9.92 5.30 10.60
C THR A 112 -9.38 6.65 10.17
N LYS A 113 -9.28 7.55 11.15
CA LYS A 113 -8.69 8.86 10.90
C LYS A 113 -7.22 8.74 10.52
N MET A 114 -6.52 7.78 11.09
CA MET A 114 -5.11 7.56 10.78
C MET A 114 -4.93 7.18 9.31
N ALA A 115 -5.75 6.27 8.79
CA ALA A 115 -5.67 5.88 7.38
C ALA A 115 -6.02 7.07 6.48
N TRP A 116 -7.07 7.82 6.83
CA TRP A 116 -7.44 9.02 6.09
C TRP A 116 -6.27 10.00 6.01
N ASN A 117 -5.71 10.36 7.17
CA ASN A 117 -4.60 11.32 7.19
C ASN A 117 -3.40 10.82 6.39
N PHE A 118 -3.06 9.55 6.54
CA PHE A 118 -1.91 8.98 5.85
C PHE A 118 -2.07 9.07 4.33
N HIS A 119 -3.18 8.56 3.80
CA HIS A 119 -3.35 8.50 2.35
C HIS A 119 -3.58 9.87 1.73
N ILE A 120 -4.35 10.73 2.38
CA ILE A 120 -4.57 12.08 1.86
C ILE A 120 -3.28 12.89 1.85
N GLN A 121 -2.48 12.79 2.91
CA GLN A 121 -1.20 13.48 2.96
C GLN A 121 -0.20 12.94 1.93
N ASN A 122 -0.35 11.69 1.55
CA ASN A 122 0.49 11.09 0.50
C ASN A 122 0.05 11.50 -0.90
N GLY A 123 -1.04 12.24 -1.05
CA GLY A 123 -1.52 12.68 -2.36
C GLY A 123 -2.62 11.83 -2.96
N ALA A 124 -3.11 10.83 -2.23
CA ALA A 124 -4.22 10.03 -2.71
C ALA A 124 -5.53 10.79 -2.55
N LYS A 125 -6.54 10.37 -3.27
CA LYS A 125 -7.90 10.91 -3.15
C LYS A 125 -8.83 9.81 -2.66
N LEU A 126 -9.82 10.20 -1.86
CA LEU A 126 -10.86 9.26 -1.48
C LEU A 126 -11.62 8.85 -2.72
N LEU A 127 -11.67 7.56 -3.01
CA LEU A 127 -12.40 7.01 -4.13
C LEU A 127 -13.81 6.62 -3.73
N ARG A 128 -13.94 5.94 -2.57
CA ARG A 128 -15.23 5.37 -2.19
C ARG A 128 -15.25 4.99 -0.72
N HIS A 129 -16.36 5.28 -0.06
CA HIS A 129 -16.67 4.74 1.27
C HIS A 129 -17.44 3.44 1.07
N ASN A 130 -17.00 2.38 1.71
CA ASN A 130 -17.72 1.11 1.74
C ASN A 130 -18.24 0.90 3.16
N GLU A 131 -18.96 -0.20 3.37
CA GLU A 131 -19.52 -0.48 4.69
C GLU A 131 -18.42 -0.65 5.75
N GLU A 132 -17.38 -1.40 5.43
CA GLU A 132 -16.33 -1.73 6.41
C GLU A 132 -14.95 -1.22 6.01
N SER A 133 -14.86 -0.49 4.91
CA SER A 133 -13.56 -0.03 4.42
C SER A 133 -13.70 1.26 3.64
N ASP A 134 -12.56 1.90 3.37
CA ASP A 134 -12.48 3.02 2.46
C ASP A 134 -11.46 2.70 1.39
N ASN A 135 -11.73 3.12 0.16
CA ASN A 135 -10.76 3.03 -0.92
C ASN A 135 -10.22 4.43 -1.21
N TYR A 136 -8.90 4.54 -1.25
CA TYR A 136 -8.21 5.74 -1.74
C TYR A 136 -7.54 5.39 -3.05
N GLU A 137 -7.31 6.38 -3.89
CA GLU A 137 -6.68 6.15 -5.18
C GLU A 137 -5.50 7.09 -5.36
N TYR A 138 -4.37 6.51 -5.78
CA TYR A 138 -3.18 7.25 -6.19
C TYR A 138 -3.20 7.37 -7.70
N SER A 139 -3.02 8.58 -8.23
CA SER A 139 -3.01 8.80 -9.67
C SER A 139 -1.69 9.44 -10.07
N GLU A 140 -1.26 9.15 -11.28
CA GLU A 140 -0.01 9.68 -11.81
C GLU A 140 0.02 11.20 -11.79
N THR A 141 -1.12 11.83 -12.09
CA THR A 141 -1.23 13.28 -12.06
C THR A 141 -0.96 13.84 -10.67
N GLU A 142 -1.50 13.20 -9.65
CA GLU A 142 -1.29 13.63 -8.27
C GLU A 142 0.16 13.45 -7.85
N LEU A 143 0.79 12.36 -8.27
CA LEU A 143 2.19 12.13 -7.97
C LEU A 143 3.07 13.23 -8.56
N ILE A 144 2.85 13.58 -9.81
CA ILE A 144 3.63 14.61 -10.48
C ILE A 144 3.44 15.96 -9.79
N ARG A 145 2.21 16.29 -9.43
CA ARG A 145 1.91 17.55 -8.79
C ARG A 145 2.51 17.66 -7.40
N ASP A 146 2.51 16.57 -6.66
CA ASP A 146 2.99 16.59 -5.29
C ASP A 146 4.50 16.59 -5.16
N GLU A 147 5.22 16.08 -6.13
CA GLU A 147 6.67 16.00 -6.05
C GLU A 147 7.34 17.34 -5.80
N PRO A 148 7.02 18.41 -6.54
CA PRO A 148 7.62 19.71 -6.29
C PRO A 148 7.34 20.25 -4.89
N LEU A 149 6.11 20.06 -4.40
CA LEU A 149 5.75 20.50 -3.06
C LEU A 149 6.52 19.74 -1.99
N TYR A 150 6.68 18.45 -2.21
CA TYR A 150 7.42 17.59 -1.32
C TYR A 150 8.88 18.08 -1.21
N LYS A 151 9.49 18.38 -2.33
CA LYS A 151 10.86 18.84 -2.39
C LYS A 151 11.05 20.21 -1.74
N SER A 152 10.01 20.98 -1.59
CA SER A 152 10.09 22.30 -0.97
C SER A 152 10.14 22.25 0.55
N GLY A 153 10.20 21.06 1.14
CA GLY A 153 10.35 20.94 2.57
C GLY A 153 9.06 20.70 3.33
N ARG A 154 8.02 20.31 2.64
CA ARG A 154 6.78 20.01 3.32
C ARG A 154 6.99 18.88 4.32
N ARG A 155 6.37 19.00 5.48
CA ARG A 155 6.49 18.03 6.54
C ARG A 155 5.78 16.74 6.26
N GLU A 156 6.39 15.67 6.73
CA GLU A 156 5.80 14.35 6.71
C GLU A 156 5.21 14.01 8.07
N SER A 157 4.02 13.44 8.09
CA SER A 157 3.49 12.93 9.34
C SER A 157 2.47 11.84 9.04
N GLU A 158 2.53 10.81 9.82
CA GLU A 158 1.65 9.67 9.68
C GLU A 158 0.93 9.43 10.99
#